data_79985de22c121fe2a063652141ad1df1
#
_entry.id   79985de22c121fe2a063652141ad1df1
#
_cell.length_a   1.000
_cell.length_b   1.000
_cell.length_c   1.000
_cell.angle_alpha   90.00
_cell.angle_beta   90.00
_cell.angle_gamma   90.00
#
_symmetry.space_group_name_H-M   'P 1'
#
loop_
_entity.id
_entity.type
_entity.pdbx_description
1 polymer ?
#
loop_
_entity_poly.entity_id
_entity_poly.type
_entity_poly.pdbx_seq_one_letter_code
_entity_poly.pdbx_strand_id
1 'polypeptide(L)'
;FKNDVSLTDEEIAAISAWARSGTPKGDEADAPAALVFDDSVKWTAGEPDLVLVSNTVTKLAGTADWWGEIDSMLIDIPEDRWVKSVEVVEVNDVNNQADKGRDTVGGAYIFHHMIWGTADLDENGNRTGPSLAWPVHEVGRNADIFDEEAGRLLRAGSYLVSDSVHLHSNGRDT
;
A
#
# COMPACT_ATOMS: atom_id res chain seq x y z
N PHE A 1 12.00 2.32 -21.22
CA PHE A 1 11.09 1.72 -20.25
C PHE A 1 9.66 1.90 -20.73
N LYS A 2 8.75 0.93 -20.46
CA LYS A 2 7.37 0.96 -20.96
C LYS A 2 6.56 2.11 -20.35
N ASN A 3 6.87 2.49 -19.11
CA ASN A 3 6.23 3.60 -18.38
C ASN A 3 7.34 4.56 -17.96
N ASP A 4 7.88 5.30 -18.93
CA ASP A 4 8.86 6.34 -18.65
C ASP A 4 8.12 7.56 -18.06
N VAL A 5 8.41 7.84 -16.80
CA VAL A 5 7.88 9.01 -16.06
C VAL A 5 8.88 10.15 -15.99
N SER A 6 9.97 10.09 -16.79
CA SER A 6 10.95 11.16 -16.86
C SER A 6 10.32 12.42 -17.41
N LEU A 7 10.67 13.54 -16.82
CA LEU A 7 10.28 14.85 -17.33
C LEU A 7 11.04 15.16 -18.62
N THR A 8 10.39 15.84 -19.55
CA THR A 8 11.04 16.39 -20.74
C THR A 8 11.96 17.56 -20.38
N ASP A 9 12.90 17.90 -21.26
CA ASP A 9 13.78 19.04 -21.06
C ASP A 9 12.99 20.37 -20.93
N GLU A 10 11.86 20.49 -21.63
CA GLU A 10 10.97 21.64 -21.56
C GLU A 10 10.28 21.73 -20.19
N GLU A 11 9.80 20.62 -19.66
CA GLU A 11 9.19 20.57 -18.31
C GLU A 11 10.21 20.90 -17.23
N ILE A 12 11.43 20.35 -17.34
CA ILE A 12 12.54 20.66 -16.42
C ILE A 12 12.90 22.14 -16.50
N ALA A 13 12.95 22.72 -17.71
CA ALA A 13 13.24 24.13 -17.91
C ALA A 13 12.12 25.02 -17.32
N ALA A 14 10.86 24.64 -17.50
CA ALA A 14 9.71 25.37 -16.96
C ALA A 14 9.71 25.39 -15.42
N ILE A 15 9.91 24.24 -14.78
CA ILE A 15 10.00 24.14 -13.31
C ILE A 15 11.18 24.95 -12.79
N SER A 16 12.33 24.86 -13.46
CA SER A 16 13.52 25.61 -13.10
C SER A 16 13.36 27.13 -13.24
N ALA A 17 12.63 27.59 -14.26
CA ALA A 17 12.34 29.00 -14.46
C ALA A 17 11.35 29.50 -13.41
N TRP A 18 10.31 28.73 -13.10
CA TRP A 18 9.34 29.05 -12.04
C TRP A 18 10.04 29.17 -10.67
N ALA A 19 10.91 28.23 -10.32
CA ALA A 19 11.65 28.28 -9.04
C ALA A 19 12.55 29.53 -8.98
N ARG A 20 13.24 29.88 -10.07
CA ARG A 20 14.12 31.07 -10.14
C ARG A 20 13.35 32.41 -10.11
N SER A 21 12.11 32.41 -10.55
CA SER A 21 11.23 33.61 -10.53
C SER A 21 10.59 33.89 -9.18
N GLY A 22 10.91 33.12 -8.13
CA GLY A 22 10.36 33.28 -6.79
C GLY A 22 9.07 32.51 -6.55
N THR A 23 8.84 31.45 -7.32
CA THR A 23 7.69 30.53 -7.16
C THR A 23 6.32 31.26 -7.15
N PRO A 24 6.01 32.09 -8.13
CA PRO A 24 4.74 32.82 -8.14
C PRO A 24 3.57 31.82 -8.20
N LYS A 25 2.52 32.12 -7.45
CA LYS A 25 1.25 31.41 -7.58
C LYS A 25 0.64 31.78 -8.96
N GLY A 26 0.16 30.77 -9.69
CA GLY A 26 -0.57 30.98 -10.94
C GLY A 26 -1.95 31.63 -10.74
N ASP A 27 -2.65 31.87 -11.84
CA ASP A 27 -4.03 32.35 -11.77
C ASP A 27 -4.93 31.21 -11.24
N GLU A 28 -5.81 31.55 -10.32
CA GLU A 28 -6.80 30.61 -9.78
C GLU A 28 -7.78 30.11 -10.82
N ALA A 29 -8.02 30.90 -11.87
CA ALA A 29 -8.87 30.51 -12.99
C ALA A 29 -8.28 29.38 -13.83
N ASP A 30 -6.96 29.23 -13.81
CA ASP A 30 -6.22 28.15 -14.50
C ASP A 30 -6.01 26.90 -13.63
N ALA A 31 -6.44 26.96 -12.37
CA ALA A 31 -6.28 25.84 -11.46
C ALA A 31 -7.12 24.64 -11.94
N PRO A 32 -6.58 23.41 -11.93
CA PRO A 32 -7.37 22.24 -12.20
C PRO A 32 -8.48 22.09 -11.16
N ALA A 33 -9.59 21.47 -11.55
CA ALA A 33 -10.65 21.14 -10.60
C ALA A 33 -10.06 20.34 -9.41
N ALA A 34 -10.57 20.60 -8.21
CA ALA A 34 -10.17 19.85 -7.03
C ALA A 34 -10.45 18.36 -7.25
N LEU A 35 -9.48 17.52 -6.85
CA LEU A 35 -9.69 16.08 -6.89
C LEU A 35 -10.81 15.71 -5.92
N VAL A 36 -11.73 14.91 -6.42
CA VAL A 36 -12.79 14.30 -5.61
C VAL A 36 -12.40 12.85 -5.42
N PHE A 37 -12.14 12.47 -4.18
CA PHE A 37 -11.85 11.08 -3.83
C PHE A 37 -13.18 10.37 -3.52
N ASP A 38 -13.36 9.20 -4.10
CA ASP A 38 -14.52 8.35 -3.82
C ASP A 38 -14.18 7.37 -2.71
N ASP A 39 -14.49 7.76 -1.48
CA ASP A 39 -14.27 6.92 -0.29
C ASP A 39 -15.20 5.68 -0.22
N SER A 40 -16.14 5.56 -1.17
CA SER A 40 -17.01 4.38 -1.27
C SER A 40 -16.35 3.21 -2.00
N VAL A 41 -15.29 3.47 -2.76
CA VAL A 41 -14.54 2.43 -3.47
C VAL A 41 -13.69 1.66 -2.48
N LYS A 42 -14.12 0.43 -2.19
CA LYS A 42 -13.41 -0.47 -1.27
C LYS A 42 -12.15 -1.07 -1.89
N TRP A 43 -12.23 -1.45 -3.16
CA TRP A 43 -11.15 -2.08 -3.90
C TRP A 43 -10.87 -1.32 -5.20
N THR A 44 -9.66 -0.82 -5.35
CA THR A 44 -9.25 -0.05 -6.54
C THR A 44 -9.09 -0.94 -7.77
N ALA A 45 -8.61 -2.17 -7.56
CA ALA A 45 -8.40 -3.15 -8.63
C ALA A 45 -9.67 -3.95 -9.00
N GLY A 46 -10.83 -3.63 -8.40
CA GLY A 46 -12.09 -4.36 -8.58
C GLY A 46 -12.33 -5.39 -7.48
N GLU A 47 -13.45 -6.08 -7.53
CA GLU A 47 -13.81 -7.08 -6.52
C GLU A 47 -12.78 -8.23 -6.51
N PRO A 48 -12.16 -8.54 -5.37
CA PRO A 48 -11.12 -9.55 -5.28
C PRO A 48 -11.68 -10.99 -5.29
N ASP A 49 -10.98 -11.90 -5.95
CA ASP A 49 -11.26 -13.34 -5.91
C ASP A 49 -10.82 -13.99 -4.59
N LEU A 50 -9.81 -13.42 -3.92
CA LEU A 50 -9.27 -13.90 -2.65
C LEU A 50 -8.98 -12.72 -1.73
N VAL A 51 -9.45 -12.80 -0.50
CA VAL A 51 -9.12 -11.84 0.57
C VAL A 51 -8.45 -12.59 1.72
N LEU A 52 -7.28 -12.13 2.11
CA LEU A 52 -6.59 -12.58 3.31
C LEU A 52 -6.66 -11.46 4.35
N VAL A 53 -6.95 -11.80 5.60
CA VAL A 53 -7.06 -10.83 6.69
C VAL A 53 -6.00 -11.17 7.73
N SER A 54 -5.09 -10.23 7.99
CA SER A 54 -4.05 -10.42 8.99
C SER A 54 -4.60 -10.43 10.41
N ASN A 55 -3.82 -10.94 11.35
CA ASN A 55 -4.03 -10.68 12.77
C ASN A 55 -4.02 -9.17 13.05
N THR A 56 -4.70 -8.77 14.12
CA THR A 56 -4.70 -7.38 14.58
C THR A 56 -3.39 -7.07 15.31
N VAL A 57 -2.79 -5.94 14.97
CA VAL A 57 -1.65 -5.37 15.67
C VAL A 57 -2.09 -4.10 16.39
N THR A 58 -1.79 -3.97 17.67
CA THR A 58 -2.06 -2.75 18.42
C THR A 58 -0.82 -1.88 18.49
N LYS A 59 -0.92 -0.68 17.93
CA LYS A 59 0.08 0.37 18.02
C LYS A 59 -0.26 1.32 19.16
N LEU A 60 0.59 1.37 20.19
CA LEU A 60 0.35 2.19 21.39
C LEU A 60 0.72 3.66 21.16
N ALA A 61 -0.07 4.57 21.74
CA ALA A 61 0.10 6.02 21.65
C ALA A 61 1.49 6.50 22.09
N GLY A 62 1.99 5.94 23.16
CA GLY A 62 3.25 6.37 23.80
C GLY A 62 4.52 5.76 23.22
N THR A 63 4.40 4.97 22.14
CA THR A 63 5.56 4.31 21.53
C THR A 63 5.97 5.00 20.23
N ALA A 64 7.25 4.84 19.85
CA ALA A 64 7.73 5.17 18.52
C ALA A 64 7.01 4.32 17.46
N ASP A 65 7.34 4.52 16.20
CA ASP A 65 6.85 3.67 15.12
C ASP A 65 7.09 2.18 15.44
N TRP A 66 6.14 1.36 15.04
CA TRP A 66 6.22 -0.08 15.25
C TRP A 66 6.75 -0.78 14.00
N TRP A 67 7.69 -1.68 14.22
CA TRP A 67 8.21 -2.60 13.21
C TRP A 67 8.05 -4.03 13.71
N GLY A 68 7.54 -4.89 12.85
CA GLY A 68 7.33 -6.28 13.23
C GLY A 68 6.83 -7.14 12.10
N GLU A 69 6.22 -8.24 12.48
CA GLU A 69 5.67 -9.26 11.60
C GLU A 69 4.18 -9.45 11.82
N ILE A 70 3.51 -10.01 10.85
CA ILE A 70 2.14 -10.51 10.96
C ILE A 70 2.15 -12.04 10.89
N ASP A 71 1.12 -12.66 11.44
CA ASP A 71 0.94 -14.10 11.36
C ASP A 71 0.88 -14.54 9.89
N SER A 72 1.53 -15.67 9.61
CA SER A 72 1.47 -16.25 8.27
C SER A 72 0.06 -16.72 7.94
N MET A 73 -0.41 -16.42 6.72
CA MET A 73 -1.77 -16.74 6.28
C MET A 73 -1.75 -17.77 5.17
N LEU A 74 -2.44 -18.90 5.39
CA LEU A 74 -2.60 -19.95 4.39
C LEU A 74 -3.34 -19.41 3.16
N ILE A 75 -2.80 -19.70 1.99
CA ILE A 75 -3.45 -19.45 0.70
C ILE A 75 -4.29 -20.69 0.37
N ASP A 76 -5.52 -20.67 0.86
CA ASP A 76 -6.48 -21.78 0.70
C ASP A 76 -7.25 -21.63 -0.62
N ILE A 77 -6.60 -21.98 -1.70
CA ILE A 77 -7.20 -22.07 -3.04
C ILE A 77 -7.03 -23.49 -3.58
N PRO A 78 -7.97 -23.97 -4.44
CA PRO A 78 -7.97 -25.35 -4.88
C PRO A 78 -6.84 -25.72 -5.85
N GLU A 79 -6.25 -24.74 -6.51
CA GLU A 79 -5.18 -24.92 -7.48
C GLU A 79 -4.37 -23.64 -7.65
N ASP A 80 -3.16 -23.74 -8.19
CA ASP A 80 -2.31 -22.59 -8.50
C ASP A 80 -3.03 -21.60 -9.45
N ARG A 81 -2.86 -20.30 -9.19
CA ARG A 81 -3.50 -19.22 -9.95
C ARG A 81 -2.49 -18.19 -10.43
N TRP A 82 -2.73 -17.66 -11.62
CA TRP A 82 -2.04 -16.46 -12.09
C TRP A 82 -2.81 -15.22 -11.63
N VAL A 83 -2.15 -14.44 -10.80
CA VAL A 83 -2.71 -13.21 -10.22
C VAL A 83 -2.46 -12.04 -11.17
N LYS A 84 -3.50 -11.27 -11.47
CA LYS A 84 -3.47 -10.08 -12.33
C LYS A 84 -3.24 -8.80 -11.52
N SER A 85 -3.68 -8.79 -10.28
CA SER A 85 -3.54 -7.63 -9.40
C SER A 85 -3.47 -8.06 -7.95
N VAL A 86 -2.82 -7.24 -7.14
CA VAL A 86 -2.84 -7.34 -5.68
C VAL A 86 -3.16 -5.98 -5.09
N GLU A 87 -3.89 -5.97 -4.00
CA GLU A 87 -4.21 -4.76 -3.28
C GLU A 87 -4.12 -5.01 -1.78
N VAL A 88 -3.56 -4.05 -1.05
CA VAL A 88 -3.47 -4.06 0.41
C VAL A 88 -4.31 -2.91 0.93
N VAL A 89 -5.27 -3.22 1.79
CA VAL A 89 -6.17 -2.24 2.40
C VAL A 89 -5.92 -2.20 3.89
N GLU A 90 -5.66 -0.99 4.40
CA GLU A 90 -5.58 -0.75 5.83
C GLU A 90 -6.98 -0.76 6.43
N VAL A 91 -7.15 -1.51 7.52
CA VAL A 91 -8.35 -1.48 8.36
C VAL A 91 -7.92 -1.14 9.77
N ASN A 92 -8.36 0.00 10.28
CA ASN A 92 -8.05 0.47 11.62
C ASN A 92 -9.30 1.00 12.35
N ASP A 93 -9.17 1.26 13.64
CA ASP A 93 -10.22 1.80 14.50
C ASP A 93 -10.22 3.34 14.59
N VAL A 94 -9.40 4.01 13.80
CA VAL A 94 -9.36 5.47 13.74
C VAL A 94 -10.63 5.98 13.06
N ASN A 95 -11.43 6.74 13.80
CA ASN A 95 -12.60 7.37 13.24
C ASN A 95 -12.21 8.60 12.41
N ASN A 96 -12.16 8.45 11.09
CA ASN A 96 -11.81 9.49 10.14
C ASN A 96 -12.77 10.70 10.15
N GLN A 97 -13.91 10.58 10.83
CA GLN A 97 -14.92 11.64 10.90
C GLN A 97 -14.83 12.51 12.16
N ALA A 98 -14.19 12.03 13.20
CA ALA A 98 -14.18 12.71 14.49
C ALA A 98 -13.30 13.96 14.52
N ASP A 99 -12.21 13.95 13.78
CA ASP A 99 -11.20 14.99 13.79
C ASP A 99 -11.00 15.58 12.40
N LYS A 100 -11.90 16.46 12.00
CA LYS A 100 -11.81 17.18 10.71
C LYS A 100 -10.73 18.25 10.75
N GLY A 101 -9.50 17.89 10.97
CA GLY A 101 -8.38 18.80 10.94
C GLY A 101 -7.24 18.26 10.09
N ARG A 102 -6.15 18.98 10.06
CA ARG A 102 -4.91 18.56 9.38
C ARG A 102 -4.38 17.23 9.90
N ASP A 103 -4.76 16.88 11.11
CA ASP A 103 -4.29 15.68 11.81
C ASP A 103 -4.99 14.41 11.33
N THR A 104 -6.07 14.54 10.57
CA THR A 104 -6.85 13.40 10.09
C THR A 104 -6.10 12.56 9.07
N VAL A 105 -5.36 13.16 8.17
CA VAL A 105 -4.62 12.41 7.14
C VAL A 105 -3.52 11.57 7.77
N GLY A 106 -2.68 12.17 8.59
CA GLY A 106 -1.61 11.45 9.31
C GLY A 106 -2.13 10.49 10.39
N GLY A 107 -3.32 10.77 10.94
CA GLY A 107 -3.94 9.91 11.94
C GLY A 107 -4.69 8.71 11.38
N ALA A 108 -5.07 8.75 10.10
CA ALA A 108 -5.84 7.71 9.44
C ALA A 108 -4.96 6.64 8.77
N TYR A 109 -3.76 7.02 8.33
CA TYR A 109 -2.86 6.13 7.60
C TYR A 109 -1.66 5.80 8.47
N ILE A 110 -1.80 4.80 9.32
CA ILE A 110 -0.73 4.32 10.19
C ILE A 110 0.06 3.17 9.57
N PHE A 111 -0.56 2.40 8.69
CA PHE A 111 0.10 1.33 7.97
C PHE A 111 0.96 1.91 6.84
N HIS A 112 2.24 2.12 7.14
CA HIS A 112 3.15 2.84 6.27
C HIS A 112 3.65 1.97 5.12
N HIS A 113 4.23 0.82 5.41
CA HIS A 113 4.60 -0.14 4.38
C HIS A 113 4.71 -1.57 4.91
N MET A 114 4.68 -2.52 3.97
CA MET A 114 4.90 -3.93 4.22
C MET A 114 5.72 -4.54 3.09
N ILE A 115 6.83 -5.17 3.45
CA ILE A 115 7.56 -6.07 2.55
C ILE A 115 7.03 -7.47 2.81
N TRP A 116 6.53 -8.13 1.79
CA TRP A 116 5.85 -9.41 1.93
C TRP A 116 6.14 -10.35 0.79
N GLY A 117 5.80 -11.61 0.99
CA GLY A 117 6.02 -12.66 0.03
C GLY A 117 5.08 -13.83 0.22
N THR A 118 5.24 -14.85 -0.62
CA THR A 118 4.64 -16.16 -0.42
C THR A 118 5.73 -17.20 -0.27
N ALA A 119 5.53 -18.15 0.63
CA ALA A 119 6.49 -19.22 0.95
C ALA A 119 5.77 -20.52 1.34
N ASP A 120 6.46 -21.62 1.20
CA ASP A 120 6.04 -22.88 1.82
C ASP A 120 6.54 -22.93 3.27
N LEU A 121 5.72 -23.42 4.19
CA LEU A 121 6.07 -23.57 5.60
C LEU A 121 6.03 -25.06 5.98
N ASP A 122 6.90 -25.46 6.92
CA ASP A 122 6.84 -26.76 7.56
C ASP A 122 5.78 -26.80 8.68
N GLU A 123 5.63 -27.95 9.33
CA GLU A 123 4.68 -28.15 10.44
C GLU A 123 4.96 -27.28 11.68
N ASN A 124 6.16 -26.70 11.77
CA ASN A 124 6.56 -25.79 12.84
C ASN A 124 6.47 -24.31 12.42
N GLY A 125 5.98 -24.02 11.20
CA GLY A 125 5.87 -22.69 10.66
C GLY A 125 7.16 -22.10 10.08
N ASN A 126 8.22 -22.88 9.93
CA ASN A 126 9.46 -22.41 9.34
C ASN A 126 9.39 -22.46 7.81
N ARG A 127 9.96 -21.46 7.15
CA ARG A 127 10.06 -21.44 5.69
C ARG A 127 10.94 -22.58 5.18
N THR A 128 10.42 -23.35 4.22
CA THR A 128 11.12 -24.55 3.67
C THR A 128 11.79 -24.29 2.32
N GLY A 129 11.72 -23.09 1.80
CA GLY A 129 12.30 -22.74 0.52
C GLY A 129 12.38 -21.24 0.31
N PRO A 130 12.75 -20.78 -0.90
CA PRO A 130 12.82 -19.37 -1.21
C PRO A 130 11.41 -18.75 -1.20
N SER A 131 11.28 -17.60 -0.57
CA SER A 131 10.06 -16.79 -0.68
C SER A 131 9.96 -16.14 -2.05
N LEU A 132 8.77 -16.12 -2.62
CA LEU A 132 8.46 -15.32 -3.79
C LEU A 132 8.03 -13.93 -3.30
N ALA A 133 8.87 -12.92 -3.50
CA ALA A 133 8.55 -11.55 -3.12
C ALA A 133 7.40 -10.98 -3.97
N TRP A 134 6.49 -10.24 -3.38
CA TRP A 134 5.39 -9.53 -4.04
C TRP A 134 5.64 -8.02 -4.02
N PRO A 135 4.86 -7.21 -4.77
CA PRO A 135 5.00 -5.76 -4.72
C PRO A 135 4.88 -5.24 -3.29
N VAL A 136 5.79 -4.37 -2.91
CA VAL A 136 5.78 -3.74 -1.58
C VAL A 136 4.56 -2.85 -1.45
N HIS A 137 3.82 -2.99 -0.35
CA HIS A 137 2.81 -2.02 0.01
C HIS A 137 3.47 -0.77 0.60
N GLU A 138 3.00 0.38 0.18
CA GLU A 138 3.38 1.69 0.71
C GLU A 138 2.13 2.58 0.80
N VAL A 139 2.10 3.49 1.76
CA VAL A 139 1.02 4.47 1.86
C VAL A 139 0.83 5.20 0.53
N GLY A 140 -0.39 5.15 -0.01
CA GLY A 140 -0.71 5.72 -1.32
C GLY A 140 -0.43 4.81 -2.51
N ARG A 141 0.24 3.67 -2.30
CA ARG A 141 0.42 2.60 -3.29
C ARG A 141 -0.21 1.33 -2.76
N ASN A 142 -1.52 1.26 -2.84
CA ASN A 142 -2.28 0.16 -2.28
C ASN A 142 -2.49 -0.98 -3.28
N ALA A 143 -2.60 -0.66 -4.58
CA ALA A 143 -2.87 -1.62 -5.64
C ALA A 143 -1.73 -1.69 -6.65
N ASP A 144 -1.36 -2.91 -7.02
CA ASP A 144 -0.47 -3.21 -8.15
C ASP A 144 -1.22 -4.06 -9.16
N ILE A 145 -1.38 -3.51 -10.36
CA ILE A 145 -2.02 -4.18 -11.50
C ILE A 145 -0.93 -4.57 -12.49
N PHE A 146 -0.81 -5.86 -12.77
CA PHE A 146 0.18 -6.36 -13.71
C PHE A 146 -0.29 -6.13 -15.15
N ASP A 147 0.67 -6.10 -16.05
CA ASP A 147 0.41 -5.96 -17.49
C ASP A 147 -0.56 -7.03 -18.00
N GLU A 148 -1.30 -6.74 -19.08
CA GLU A 148 -2.30 -7.67 -19.64
C GLU A 148 -1.73 -9.04 -19.97
N GLU A 149 -0.47 -9.08 -20.43
CA GLU A 149 0.24 -10.31 -20.80
C GLU A 149 1.08 -10.89 -19.66
N ALA A 150 1.02 -10.29 -18.46
CA ALA A 150 1.78 -10.71 -17.30
C ALA A 150 0.86 -11.10 -16.15
N GLY A 151 1.39 -11.91 -15.29
CA GLY A 151 0.77 -12.29 -14.03
C GLY A 151 1.82 -12.86 -13.11
N ARG A 152 1.45 -13.02 -11.85
CA ARG A 152 2.30 -13.62 -10.84
C ARG A 152 1.68 -14.91 -10.34
N LEU A 153 2.47 -15.97 -10.30
CA LEU A 153 1.98 -17.27 -9.85
C LEU A 153 1.74 -17.25 -8.35
N LEU A 154 0.51 -17.54 -7.95
CA LEU A 154 0.10 -17.78 -6.58
C LEU A 154 -0.09 -19.29 -6.41
N ARG A 155 0.66 -19.91 -5.51
CA ARG A 155 0.65 -21.35 -5.31
C ARG A 155 -0.37 -21.74 -4.26
N ALA A 156 -1.19 -22.71 -4.57
CA ALA A 156 -2.12 -23.32 -3.64
C ALA A 156 -1.36 -23.95 -2.46
N GLY A 157 -1.87 -23.75 -1.25
CA GLY A 157 -1.27 -24.28 -0.04
C GLY A 157 0.01 -23.60 0.43
N SER A 158 0.51 -22.58 -0.28
CA SER A 158 1.56 -21.71 0.23
C SER A 158 1.00 -20.71 1.24
N TYR A 159 1.88 -19.95 1.88
CA TYR A 159 1.50 -18.96 2.89
C TYR A 159 1.94 -17.56 2.46
N LEU A 160 1.09 -16.57 2.70
CA LEU A 160 1.54 -15.19 2.75
C LEU A 160 2.36 -15.00 4.02
N VAL A 161 3.53 -14.40 3.87
CA VAL A 161 4.48 -14.16 4.96
C VAL A 161 4.99 -12.73 4.91
N SER A 162 5.10 -12.08 6.05
CA SER A 162 5.75 -10.77 6.19
C SER A 162 6.38 -10.65 7.56
N ASP A 163 7.65 -10.31 7.57
CA ASP A 163 8.46 -9.99 8.75
C ASP A 163 8.89 -8.52 8.77
N SER A 164 8.31 -7.71 7.91
CA SER A 164 8.64 -6.29 7.75
C SER A 164 7.39 -5.47 7.50
N VAL A 165 6.63 -5.26 8.57
CA VAL A 165 5.49 -4.36 8.63
C VAL A 165 5.87 -3.13 9.43
N HIS A 166 5.60 -1.95 8.89
CA HIS A 166 5.88 -0.67 9.53
C HIS A 166 4.59 0.10 9.78
N LEU A 167 4.34 0.41 11.04
CA LEU A 167 3.20 1.23 11.47
C LEU A 167 3.72 2.54 12.06
N HIS A 168 3.21 3.66 11.57
CA HIS A 168 3.50 4.98 12.11
C HIS A 168 2.77 5.21 13.43
N SER A 169 3.34 6.06 14.27
CA SER A 169 2.67 6.57 15.45
C SER A 169 1.71 7.70 15.07
N ASN A 170 0.47 7.61 15.51
CA ASN A 170 -0.53 8.67 15.37
C ASN A 170 -0.86 9.35 16.72
N GLY A 171 -0.13 9.06 17.79
CA GLY A 171 -0.34 9.62 19.12
C GLY A 171 -1.53 9.03 19.88
N ARG A 172 -2.12 7.93 19.40
CA ARG A 172 -3.21 7.19 20.07
C ARG A 172 -2.94 5.69 19.99
N ASP A 173 -3.63 4.96 20.85
CA ASP A 173 -3.73 3.50 20.69
C ASP A 173 -4.63 3.21 19.48
N THR A 174 -4.12 2.43 18.57
CA THR A 174 -4.80 2.10 17.31
C THR A 174 -4.55 0.66 16.93
#